data_1c55b11b984b09e3cf8d548b70beaf4e
#
_entry.id   1c55b11b984b09e3cf8d548b70beaf4e
#
_cell.length_a   1.000
_cell.length_b   1.000
_cell.length_c   1.000
_cell.angle_alpha   90.00
_cell.angle_beta   90.00
_cell.angle_gamma   90.00
#
_symmetry.space_group_name_H-M   'P 1'
#
loop_
_entity.id
_entity.type
_entity.pdbx_description
1 polymer ?
#
loop_
_entity_poly.entity_id
_entity_poly.type
_entity_poly.pdbx_seq_one_letter_code
_entity_poly.pdbx_strand_id
1 'polypeptide(L)'
;MLEHDGQQGVTAPHAAWELGAALADHSVPVDGRDGVAVAQFLRMAADAWAAAKTEESADRALERVRFLRLLERGAGVALRDAVGDARGSGASWAGVGWALNTSRQSAYERFAG
;
A
#
# COMPACT_ATOMS: atom_id res chain seq x y z
N MET A 1 -20.48 18.40 15.99
CA MET A 1 -19.88 18.18 15.64
C MET A 1 -19.57 17.88 15.02
N LEU A 2 -19.74 18.05 14.77
CA LEU A 2 -19.15 17.83 14.10
C LEU A 2 -18.54 17.46 13.62
N GLU A 3 -18.44 17.45 13.75
CA GLU A 3 -17.69 17.12 13.17
C GLU A 3 -17.64 16.25 12.39
N HIS A 4 -18.44 16.34 11.86
CA HIS A 4 -18.28 15.52 11.04
C HIS A 4 -18.44 15.21 9.99
N ASP A 5 -19.30 15.92 9.63
CA ASP A 5 -19.43 15.53 8.51
C ASP A 5 -18.44 15.19 7.67
N GLY A 6 -17.75 15.72 7.55
CA GLY A 6 -16.52 15.26 7.01
C GLY A 6 -15.96 14.05 7.70
N GLN A 7 -16.73 13.42 8.47
CA GLN A 7 -16.32 12.29 9.27
C GLN A 7 -15.77 11.14 8.41
N GLN A 8 -16.40 10.84 7.28
CA GLN A 8 -15.92 9.77 6.42
C GLN A 8 -14.58 10.10 5.81
N GLY A 9 -14.39 11.35 5.41
CA GLY A 9 -13.12 11.80 4.87
C GLY A 9 -11.99 11.73 5.89
N VAL A 10 -12.31 11.96 7.16
CA VAL A 10 -11.32 11.88 8.25
C VAL A 10 -10.98 10.44 8.55
N THR A 11 -11.97 9.54 8.54
CA THR A 11 -11.77 8.14 8.92
C THR A 11 -10.79 7.43 7.99
N ALA A 12 -10.95 7.58 6.68
CA ALA A 12 -10.09 6.89 5.72
C ALA A 12 -8.64 7.36 5.78
N PRO A 13 -8.36 8.69 5.77
CA PRO A 13 -6.98 9.17 5.93
C PRO A 13 -6.35 8.76 7.26
N HIS A 14 -7.14 8.71 8.32
CA HIS A 14 -6.64 8.32 9.63
C HIS A 14 -6.22 6.84 9.62
N ALA A 15 -7.01 5.97 9.04
CA ALA A 15 -6.68 4.56 8.94
C ALA A 15 -5.41 4.34 8.12
N ALA A 16 -5.25 5.08 7.02
CA ALA A 16 -4.04 5.00 6.20
C ALA A 16 -2.81 5.46 6.98
N TRP A 17 -2.96 6.54 7.73
CA TRP A 17 -1.88 7.05 8.58
C TRP A 17 -1.46 6.01 9.62
N GLU A 18 -2.43 5.37 10.28
CA GLU A 18 -2.14 4.35 11.29
C GLU A 18 -1.41 3.16 10.70
N LEU A 19 -1.81 2.72 9.51
CA LEU A 19 -1.13 1.62 8.84
C LEU A 19 0.32 1.97 8.54
N GLY A 20 0.55 3.14 7.96
CA GLY A 20 1.91 3.59 7.65
C GLY A 20 2.77 3.70 8.88
N ALA A 21 2.23 4.29 9.96
CA ALA A 21 2.97 4.43 11.20
C ALA A 21 3.30 3.08 11.83
N ALA A 22 2.36 2.14 11.80
CA ALA A 22 2.58 0.80 12.33
C ALA A 22 3.68 0.07 11.58
N LEU A 23 3.68 0.16 10.25
CA LEU A 23 4.71 -0.48 9.42
C LEU A 23 6.07 0.16 9.65
N ALA A 24 6.11 1.48 9.78
CA ALA A 24 7.36 2.20 10.03
C ALA A 24 7.96 1.83 11.38
N ASP A 25 7.09 1.61 12.37
CA ASP A 25 7.52 1.25 13.73
C ASP A 25 8.22 -0.11 13.76
N HIS A 26 7.88 -1.00 12.84
CA HIS A 26 8.51 -2.30 12.73
C HIS A 26 9.80 -2.26 11.89
N SER A 27 10.18 -1.10 11.40
CA SER A 27 11.41 -0.90 10.63
C SER A 27 11.52 -1.89 9.48
N VAL A 28 10.44 -2.04 8.72
CA VAL A 28 10.35 -3.05 7.66
C VAL A 28 11.17 -2.62 6.46
N PRO A 29 12.34 -3.24 6.18
CA PRO A 29 13.05 -2.97 4.92
C PRO A 29 12.32 -3.62 3.75
N VAL A 30 12.65 -3.18 2.55
CA VAL A 30 12.01 -3.72 1.35
C VAL A 30 12.77 -4.95 0.89
N ASP A 31 12.57 -6.07 1.58
CA ASP A 31 13.15 -7.34 1.16
C ASP A 31 12.11 -8.46 1.30
N GLY A 32 12.47 -9.64 0.84
CA GLY A 32 11.53 -10.75 0.78
C GLY A 32 11.05 -11.25 2.14
N ARG A 33 11.86 -11.09 3.19
CA ARG A 33 11.47 -11.56 4.52
C ARG A 33 10.40 -10.67 5.13
N ASP A 34 10.54 -9.37 4.91
CA ASP A 34 9.61 -8.40 5.50
C ASP A 34 8.30 -8.36 4.74
N GLY A 35 8.31 -8.84 3.49
CA GLY A 35 7.08 -9.01 2.74
C GLY A 35 6.10 -9.94 3.42
N VAL A 36 6.60 -10.92 4.21
CA VAL A 36 5.72 -11.83 4.95
C VAL A 36 4.92 -11.08 6.01
N ALA A 37 5.58 -10.19 6.76
CA ALA A 37 4.89 -9.40 7.78
C ALA A 37 3.84 -8.48 7.17
N VAL A 38 4.17 -7.82 6.06
CA VAL A 38 3.23 -6.98 5.34
C VAL A 38 2.05 -7.82 4.82
N ALA A 39 2.34 -9.00 4.29
CA ALA A 39 1.29 -9.89 3.78
C ALA A 39 0.31 -10.30 4.88
N GLN A 40 0.78 -10.48 6.12
CA GLN A 40 -0.11 -10.80 7.22
C GLN A 40 -1.06 -9.65 7.55
N PHE A 41 -0.56 -8.42 7.55
CA PHE A 41 -1.41 -7.25 7.71
C PHE A 41 -2.49 -7.21 6.63
N LEU A 42 -2.08 -7.43 5.39
CA LEU A 42 -3.01 -7.37 4.27
C LEU A 42 -4.04 -8.50 4.32
N ARG A 43 -3.65 -9.68 4.79
CA ARG A 43 -4.59 -10.78 4.97
C ARG A 43 -5.66 -10.45 6.00
N MET A 44 -5.25 -9.83 7.11
CA MET A 44 -6.21 -9.41 8.14
C MET A 44 -7.18 -8.37 7.60
N ALA A 45 -6.67 -7.41 6.84
CA ALA A 45 -7.51 -6.40 6.21
C ALA A 45 -8.45 -7.04 5.18
N ALA A 46 -7.97 -8.03 4.43
CA ALA A 46 -8.80 -8.74 3.45
C ALA A 46 -9.92 -9.52 4.14
N ASP A 47 -9.63 -10.14 5.29
CA ASP A 47 -10.66 -10.84 6.06
C ASP A 47 -11.73 -9.87 6.55
N ALA A 48 -11.34 -8.70 7.04
CA ALA A 48 -12.29 -7.68 7.48
C ALA A 48 -13.15 -7.17 6.33
N TRP A 49 -12.53 -6.95 5.16
CA TRP A 49 -13.26 -6.54 3.96
C TRP A 49 -14.30 -7.60 3.59
N ALA A 50 -13.87 -8.87 3.53
CA ALA A 50 -14.73 -9.97 3.10
C ALA A 50 -15.91 -10.14 4.06
N ALA A 51 -15.65 -10.06 5.37
CA ALA A 51 -16.71 -10.20 6.37
C ALA A 51 -17.72 -9.06 6.27
N ALA A 52 -17.30 -7.88 5.87
CA ALA A 52 -18.19 -6.74 5.69
C ALA A 52 -19.06 -6.89 4.43
N LYS A 53 -18.58 -7.67 3.44
CA LYS A 53 -19.28 -7.82 2.16
C LYS A 53 -20.29 -8.96 2.17
N THR A 54 -20.00 -10.07 2.85
CA THR A 54 -20.84 -11.25 2.80
C THR A 54 -20.59 -12.17 3.98
N GLU A 55 -21.59 -13.01 4.28
CA GLU A 55 -21.43 -14.04 5.30
C GLU A 55 -21.16 -15.42 4.70
N GLU A 56 -21.28 -15.54 3.40
CA GLU A 56 -21.05 -16.81 2.70
C GLU A 56 -19.57 -17.11 2.61
N SER A 57 -19.17 -18.27 3.08
CA SER A 57 -17.75 -18.65 3.17
C SER A 57 -17.04 -18.63 1.81
N ALA A 58 -17.67 -19.21 0.79
CA ALA A 58 -17.06 -19.24 -0.56
C ALA A 58 -16.95 -17.84 -1.13
N ASP A 59 -17.96 -17.00 -0.90
CA ASP A 59 -17.97 -15.63 -1.38
C ASP A 59 -16.91 -14.79 -0.65
N ARG A 60 -16.68 -15.08 0.62
CA ARG A 60 -15.60 -14.38 1.36
C ARG A 60 -14.24 -14.64 0.75
N ALA A 61 -14.00 -15.88 0.31
CA ALA A 61 -12.72 -16.19 -0.33
C ALA A 61 -12.52 -15.36 -1.59
N LEU A 62 -13.56 -15.22 -2.41
CA LEU A 62 -13.49 -14.41 -3.62
C LEU A 62 -13.38 -12.91 -3.30
N GLU A 63 -14.06 -12.46 -2.25
CA GLU A 63 -13.95 -11.06 -1.84
C GLU A 63 -12.55 -10.73 -1.35
N ARG A 64 -11.87 -11.66 -0.70
CA ARG A 64 -10.47 -11.45 -0.32
C ARG A 64 -9.57 -11.28 -1.55
N VAL A 65 -9.79 -12.12 -2.56
CA VAL A 65 -9.04 -11.99 -3.82
C VAL A 65 -9.28 -10.61 -4.45
N ARG A 66 -10.54 -10.21 -4.49
CA ARG A 66 -10.92 -8.92 -5.08
C ARG A 66 -10.27 -7.76 -4.33
N PHE A 67 -10.32 -7.80 -3.01
CA PHE A 67 -9.71 -6.77 -2.17
C PHE A 67 -8.20 -6.66 -2.41
N LEU A 68 -7.51 -7.81 -2.40
CA LEU A 68 -6.07 -7.82 -2.59
C LEU A 68 -5.68 -7.34 -3.99
N ARG A 69 -6.49 -7.67 -4.99
CA ARG A 69 -6.25 -7.17 -6.35
C ARG A 69 -6.41 -5.65 -6.42
N LEU A 70 -7.40 -5.10 -5.72
CA LEU A 70 -7.59 -3.66 -5.64
C LEU A 70 -6.38 -2.98 -4.98
N LEU A 71 -5.87 -3.58 -3.90
CA LEU A 71 -4.68 -3.05 -3.24
C LEU A 71 -3.47 -3.10 -4.15
N GLU A 72 -3.29 -4.20 -4.86
CA GLU A 72 -2.17 -4.37 -5.77
C GLU A 72 -2.17 -3.29 -6.85
N ARG A 73 -3.35 -3.06 -7.46
CA ARG A 73 -3.47 -2.04 -8.49
C ARG A 73 -3.31 -0.64 -7.92
N GLY A 74 -3.94 -0.39 -6.77
CA GLY A 74 -3.84 0.91 -6.12
C GLY A 74 -2.41 1.22 -5.68
N ALA A 75 -1.72 0.21 -5.16
CA ALA A 75 -0.32 0.37 -4.77
C ALA A 75 0.55 0.71 -5.98
N GLY A 76 0.27 0.09 -7.12
CA GLY A 76 1.01 0.40 -8.35
C GLY A 76 0.84 1.84 -8.80
N VAL A 77 -0.40 2.34 -8.76
CA VAL A 77 -0.68 3.74 -9.10
C VAL A 77 0.01 4.68 -8.11
N ALA A 78 -0.15 4.41 -6.81
CA ALA A 78 0.45 5.23 -5.78
C ALA A 78 1.97 5.23 -5.86
N LEU A 79 2.56 4.08 -6.19
CA LEU A 79 4.00 3.96 -6.33
C LEU A 79 4.52 4.81 -7.48
N ARG A 80 3.84 4.77 -8.62
CA ARG A 80 4.22 5.58 -9.78
C ARG A 80 4.15 7.07 -9.45
N ASP A 81 3.08 7.49 -8.77
CA ASP A 81 2.94 8.87 -8.36
C ASP A 81 4.03 9.28 -7.37
N ALA A 82 4.35 8.39 -6.43
CA ALA A 82 5.38 8.65 -5.42
C ALA A 82 6.76 8.81 -6.06
N VAL A 83 7.08 7.97 -7.06
CA VAL A 83 8.34 8.10 -7.79
C VAL A 83 8.39 9.44 -8.53
N GLY A 84 7.29 9.83 -9.17
CA GLY A 84 7.20 11.14 -9.83
C GLY A 84 7.44 12.28 -8.85
N ASP A 85 6.81 12.23 -7.69
CA ASP A 85 6.97 13.24 -6.65
C ASP A 85 8.41 13.29 -6.14
N ALA A 86 9.01 12.13 -5.90
CA ALA A 86 10.40 12.04 -5.46
C ALA A 86 11.35 12.67 -6.47
N ARG A 87 11.16 12.35 -7.75
CA ARG A 87 11.96 12.95 -8.82
C ARG A 87 11.75 14.46 -8.89
N GLY A 88 10.50 14.89 -8.78
CA GLY A 88 10.19 16.32 -8.74
C GLY A 88 10.81 17.05 -7.56
N SER A 89 11.06 16.34 -6.48
CA SER A 89 11.70 16.88 -5.28
C SER A 89 13.23 16.76 -5.31
N GLY A 90 13.79 16.25 -6.39
CA GLY A 90 15.25 16.19 -6.58
C GLY A 90 15.88 14.84 -6.31
N ALA A 91 15.11 13.80 -6.02
CA ALA A 91 15.67 12.47 -5.81
C ALA A 91 16.30 11.96 -7.11
N SER A 92 17.45 11.31 -6.99
CA SER A 92 18.11 10.70 -8.13
C SER A 92 17.51 9.35 -8.47
N TRP A 93 17.78 8.86 -9.67
CA TRP A 93 17.37 7.49 -10.03
C TRP A 93 18.05 6.46 -9.16
N ALA A 94 19.30 6.75 -8.70
CA ALA A 94 19.97 5.87 -7.75
C ALA A 94 19.20 5.83 -6.42
N GLY A 95 18.70 6.97 -5.97
CA GLY A 95 17.87 7.04 -4.76
C GLY A 95 16.57 6.29 -4.92
N VAL A 96 15.92 6.43 -6.06
CA VAL A 96 14.69 5.69 -6.35
C VAL A 96 14.97 4.18 -6.37
N GLY A 97 16.07 3.78 -7.03
CA GLY A 97 16.47 2.38 -7.06
C GLY A 97 16.70 1.81 -5.67
N TRP A 98 17.38 2.60 -4.83
CA TRP A 98 17.59 2.19 -3.43
C TRP A 98 16.25 1.97 -2.71
N ALA A 99 15.33 2.90 -2.86
CA ALA A 99 14.03 2.81 -2.21
C ALA A 99 13.22 1.61 -2.70
N LEU A 100 13.40 1.23 -3.96
CA LEU A 100 12.69 0.09 -4.55
C LEU A 100 13.44 -1.23 -4.36
N ASN A 101 14.62 -1.18 -3.74
CA ASN A 101 15.51 -2.34 -3.62
C ASN A 101 15.86 -2.92 -4.98
N THR A 102 16.21 -2.07 -5.91
CA THR A 102 16.58 -2.45 -7.27
C THR A 102 17.71 -1.55 -7.76
N SER A 103 18.23 -1.82 -8.95
CA SER A 103 19.29 -1.00 -9.53
C SER A 103 18.74 0.34 -10.02
N ARG A 104 19.65 1.31 -10.15
CA ARG A 104 19.35 2.59 -10.78
C ARG A 104 18.76 2.38 -12.19
N GLN A 105 19.36 1.50 -12.96
CA GLN A 105 18.92 1.25 -14.33
C GLN A 105 17.53 0.65 -14.38
N SER A 106 17.24 -0.32 -13.51
CA SER A 106 15.91 -0.93 -13.45
C SER A 106 14.84 0.08 -13.05
N ALA A 107 15.15 0.95 -12.09
CA ALA A 107 14.22 1.99 -11.67
C ALA A 107 13.93 2.95 -12.83
N TYR A 108 14.98 3.35 -13.54
CA TYR A 108 14.86 4.25 -14.68
C TYR A 108 13.99 3.61 -15.78
N GLU A 109 14.28 2.37 -16.12
CA GLU A 109 13.54 1.67 -17.20
C GLU A 109 12.06 1.51 -16.85
N ARG A 110 11.76 1.31 -15.57
CA ARG A 110 10.39 1.07 -15.16
C ARG A 110 9.58 2.36 -15.06
N PHE A 111 10.19 3.46 -14.63
CA PHE A 111 9.43 4.66 -14.27
C PHE A 111 9.72 5.90 -15.11
N ALA A 112 10.78 5.94 -15.90
CA ALA A 112 11.13 7.14 -16.67
C ALA A 112 10.28 7.29 -17.94
N GLY A 113 9.71 6.22 -18.44
CA GLY A 113 8.90 6.25 -19.66
C GLY A 113 7.42 6.66 -19.43
#